data_a572e9f3ab2920dc47ddf148ed79d03e
#
_entry.id   a572e9f3ab2920dc47ddf148ed79d03e
#
_cell.length_a   1.000
_cell.length_b   1.000
_cell.length_c   1.000
_cell.angle_alpha   90.00
_cell.angle_beta   90.00
_cell.angle_gamma   90.00
#
_symmetry.space_group_name_H-M   'P 1'
#
loop_
_entity.id
_entity.type
_entity.pdbx_description
1 polymer ?
#
loop_
_entity_poly.entity_id
_entity_poly.type
_entity_poly.pdbx_seq_one_letter_code
_entity_poly.pdbx_strand_id
1 'polypeptide(L)'
;DNVFIGTVEGEPEETACEAVIESVKNAGYTKVVLRPLMVVAGDHANNDMAGDDDDSWKSMFEASGAFEKIDTQIAGLGEIEAIQQIYVDHTKTVIDSLGDVVTAEAKASADSVSDGDYMAEFNTDSSMFHANEAYDGRGLLTVENGEMTLHVSMPSKNIVNLFVGKAEDA
;
A
#
# COMPACT_ATOMS: atom_id res chain seq x y z
N ASP A 1 -30.31 -0.08 -10.14
CA ASP A 1 -29.02 0.11 -9.47
C ASP A 1 -28.55 1.52 -9.77
N ASN A 2 -28.05 2.23 -8.78
CA ASN A 2 -27.63 3.64 -8.88
C ASN A 2 -26.09 3.79 -8.76
N VAL A 3 -25.35 2.72 -8.92
CA VAL A 3 -23.89 2.69 -8.92
C VAL A 3 -23.41 2.31 -10.31
N PHE A 4 -22.53 3.13 -10.85
CA PHE A 4 -21.88 2.95 -12.14
C PHE A 4 -20.37 2.93 -11.89
N ILE A 5 -19.66 2.08 -12.60
CA ILE A 5 -18.22 1.89 -12.43
C ILE A 5 -17.51 2.38 -13.68
N GLY A 6 -16.48 3.15 -13.49
CA GLY A 6 -15.57 3.56 -14.54
C GLY A 6 -14.12 3.43 -14.11
N THR A 7 -13.23 3.45 -15.08
CA THR A 7 -11.78 3.37 -14.88
C THR A 7 -11.09 4.54 -15.58
N VAL A 8 -10.02 5.06 -14.97
CA VAL A 8 -9.25 6.17 -15.56
C VAL A 8 -8.66 5.77 -16.91
N GLU A 9 -8.22 4.52 -17.03
CA GLU A 9 -7.65 3.98 -18.27
C GLU A 9 -8.69 3.73 -19.36
N GLY A 10 -10.00 3.74 -19.05
CA GLY A 10 -11.06 3.47 -20.02
C GLY A 10 -11.06 2.04 -20.56
N GLU A 11 -10.50 1.10 -19.85
CA GLU A 11 -10.47 -0.31 -20.20
C GLU A 11 -11.12 -1.17 -19.10
N PRO A 12 -12.09 -2.02 -19.46
CA PRO A 12 -12.68 -2.18 -20.81
C PRO A 12 -13.47 -0.93 -21.26
N GLU A 13 -13.70 -0.77 -22.57
CA GLU A 13 -14.28 0.44 -23.21
C GLU A 13 -15.58 0.94 -22.55
N GLU A 14 -16.42 0.02 -22.06
CA GLU A 14 -17.63 0.37 -21.32
C GLU A 14 -17.40 1.09 -20.00
N THR A 15 -16.17 1.11 -19.50
CA THR A 15 -15.76 1.83 -18.26
C THR A 15 -15.12 3.19 -18.55
N ALA A 16 -14.95 3.56 -19.81
CA ALA A 16 -14.48 4.88 -20.20
C ALA A 16 -15.48 5.97 -19.72
N CYS A 17 -14.95 7.16 -19.41
CA CYS A 17 -15.76 8.25 -18.89
C CYS A 17 -16.99 8.56 -19.73
N GLU A 18 -16.84 8.65 -21.06
CA GLU A 18 -17.92 8.91 -22.00
C GLU A 18 -18.99 7.82 -21.98
N ALA A 19 -18.57 6.55 -21.93
CA ALA A 19 -19.49 5.42 -21.87
C ALA A 19 -20.28 5.42 -20.57
N VAL A 20 -19.64 5.78 -19.45
CA VAL A 20 -20.30 5.92 -18.15
C VAL A 20 -21.27 7.09 -18.15
N ILE A 21 -20.92 8.25 -18.71
CA ILE A 21 -21.83 9.40 -18.88
C ILE A 21 -23.11 8.98 -19.62
N GLU A 22 -22.98 8.30 -20.75
CA GLU A 22 -24.14 7.82 -21.52
C GLU A 22 -24.97 6.78 -20.73
N SER A 23 -24.31 5.89 -19.98
CA SER A 23 -25.00 4.90 -19.16
C SER A 23 -25.82 5.54 -18.03
N VAL A 24 -25.26 6.52 -17.33
CA VAL A 24 -25.95 7.27 -16.26
C VAL A 24 -27.13 8.06 -16.80
N LYS A 25 -26.92 8.74 -17.94
CA LYS A 25 -27.95 9.51 -18.67
C LYS A 25 -29.10 8.61 -19.10
N ASN A 26 -28.79 7.46 -19.74
CA ASN A 26 -29.79 6.50 -20.20
C ASN A 26 -30.57 5.86 -19.04
N ALA A 27 -29.98 5.77 -17.86
CA ALA A 27 -30.66 5.33 -16.64
C ALA A 27 -31.57 6.41 -16.04
N GLY A 28 -31.56 7.64 -16.58
CA GLY A 28 -32.45 8.73 -16.18
C GLY A 28 -32.02 9.49 -14.92
N TYR A 29 -30.77 9.36 -14.51
CA TYR A 29 -30.25 10.14 -13.38
C TYR A 29 -29.86 11.55 -13.83
N THR A 30 -30.18 12.54 -13.01
CA THR A 30 -29.86 13.97 -13.26
C THR A 30 -28.87 14.53 -12.22
N LYS A 31 -28.55 13.75 -11.20
CA LYS A 31 -27.57 14.12 -10.15
C LYS A 31 -26.56 13.00 -9.99
N VAL A 32 -25.30 13.38 -9.99
CA VAL A 32 -24.17 12.46 -9.95
C VAL A 32 -23.24 12.85 -8.81
N VAL A 33 -22.68 11.85 -8.16
CA VAL A 33 -21.55 11.99 -7.22
C VAL A 33 -20.41 11.13 -7.75
N LEU A 34 -19.30 11.76 -8.09
CA LEU A 34 -18.06 11.07 -8.45
C LEU A 34 -17.29 10.73 -7.17
N ARG A 35 -16.90 9.48 -7.04
CA ARG A 35 -16.18 9.00 -5.86
C ARG A 35 -15.09 8.00 -6.25
N PRO A 36 -13.86 8.14 -5.73
CA PRO A 36 -12.79 7.19 -6.02
C PRO A 36 -13.02 5.88 -5.28
N LEU A 37 -12.82 4.75 -5.95
CA LEU A 37 -12.75 3.42 -5.35
C LEU A 37 -11.28 3.06 -5.10
N MET A 38 -10.64 3.82 -4.23
CA MET A 38 -9.21 3.73 -3.91
C MET A 38 -9.03 3.76 -2.40
N VAL A 39 -8.03 3.05 -1.89
CA VAL A 39 -7.71 3.08 -0.44
C VAL A 39 -7.30 4.49 -0.02
N VAL A 40 -6.51 5.17 -0.86
CA VAL A 40 -6.08 6.57 -0.65
C VAL A 40 -6.56 7.40 -1.83
N ALA A 41 -7.27 8.48 -1.56
CA ALA A 41 -7.69 9.46 -2.57
C ALA A 41 -6.49 10.38 -2.92
N GLY A 42 -5.59 9.88 -3.75
CA GLY A 42 -4.37 10.55 -4.18
C GLY A 42 -4.55 11.40 -5.45
N ASP A 43 -3.52 11.43 -6.29
CA ASP A 43 -3.43 12.25 -7.49
C ASP A 43 -4.58 11.99 -8.46
N HIS A 44 -4.86 10.73 -8.81
CA HIS A 44 -5.98 10.37 -9.68
C HIS A 44 -7.35 10.85 -9.17
N ALA A 45 -7.56 10.84 -7.86
CA ALA A 45 -8.83 11.33 -7.31
C ALA A 45 -8.93 12.86 -7.35
N ASN A 46 -7.81 13.56 -7.18
CA ASN A 46 -7.78 15.01 -7.13
C ASN A 46 -7.71 15.65 -8.52
N ASN A 47 -6.96 15.05 -9.44
CA ASN A 47 -6.72 15.61 -10.77
C ASN A 47 -7.59 14.93 -11.83
N ASP A 48 -7.44 13.61 -12.05
CA ASP A 48 -8.14 12.93 -13.15
C ASP A 48 -9.65 12.82 -12.89
N MET A 49 -10.07 12.67 -11.63
CA MET A 49 -11.50 12.60 -11.32
C MET A 49 -12.10 13.98 -11.05
N ALA A 50 -11.52 14.78 -10.17
CA ALA A 50 -12.14 15.98 -9.62
C ALA A 50 -11.42 17.27 -10.00
N GLY A 51 -10.39 17.21 -10.84
CA GLY A 51 -9.64 18.37 -11.32
C GLY A 51 -10.45 19.30 -12.22
N ASP A 52 -9.84 20.44 -12.55
CA ASP A 52 -10.44 21.47 -13.41
C ASP A 52 -9.94 21.38 -14.87
N ASP A 53 -9.07 20.42 -15.20
CA ASP A 53 -8.63 20.19 -16.57
C ASP A 53 -9.77 19.60 -17.41
N ASP A 54 -9.80 19.92 -18.71
CA ASP A 54 -10.89 19.56 -19.61
C ASP A 54 -11.12 18.04 -19.73
N ASP A 55 -10.09 17.24 -19.49
CA ASP A 55 -10.10 15.79 -19.53
C ASP A 55 -10.37 15.13 -18.16
N SER A 56 -10.56 15.93 -17.11
CA SER A 56 -11.01 15.38 -15.84
C SER A 56 -12.45 14.85 -15.92
N TRP A 57 -12.76 13.82 -15.17
CA TRP A 57 -14.13 13.25 -15.15
C TRP A 57 -15.18 14.30 -14.79
N LYS A 58 -14.92 15.13 -13.79
CA LYS A 58 -15.81 16.22 -13.39
C LYS A 58 -16.11 17.14 -14.59
N SER A 59 -15.07 17.62 -15.27
CA SER A 59 -15.22 18.52 -16.41
C SER A 59 -15.94 17.86 -17.58
N MET A 60 -15.66 16.58 -17.88
CA MET A 60 -16.36 15.83 -18.91
C MET A 60 -17.84 15.62 -18.58
N PHE A 61 -18.19 15.29 -17.34
CA PHE A 61 -19.58 15.21 -16.89
C PHE A 61 -20.29 16.55 -17.01
N GLU A 62 -19.65 17.67 -16.61
CA GLU A 62 -20.18 19.03 -16.74
C GLU A 62 -20.38 19.42 -18.21
N ALA A 63 -19.38 19.16 -19.05
CA ALA A 63 -19.42 19.44 -20.48
C ALA A 63 -20.52 18.67 -21.22
N SER A 64 -20.89 17.49 -20.73
CA SER A 64 -21.98 16.70 -21.32
C SER A 64 -23.34 17.42 -21.30
N GLY A 65 -23.55 18.36 -20.39
CA GLY A 65 -24.80 19.08 -20.19
C GLY A 65 -25.98 18.19 -19.81
N ALA A 66 -25.74 16.92 -19.47
CA ALA A 66 -26.80 15.95 -19.20
C ALA A 66 -27.30 15.96 -17.74
N PHE A 67 -26.56 16.57 -16.83
CA PHE A 67 -26.80 16.49 -15.40
C PHE A 67 -27.07 17.87 -14.79
N GLU A 68 -28.06 17.91 -13.88
CA GLU A 68 -28.39 19.11 -13.12
C GLU A 68 -27.39 19.43 -12.02
N LYS A 69 -26.76 18.38 -11.48
CA LYS A 69 -25.81 18.49 -10.38
C LYS A 69 -24.73 17.39 -10.47
N ILE A 70 -23.50 17.83 -10.36
CA ILE A 70 -22.33 16.96 -10.29
C ILE A 70 -21.56 17.36 -9.03
N ASP A 71 -21.42 16.43 -8.09
CA ASP A 71 -20.63 16.58 -6.88
C ASP A 71 -19.41 15.63 -6.96
N THR A 72 -18.33 16.00 -6.32
CA THR A 72 -17.17 15.14 -6.11
C THR A 72 -16.99 14.84 -4.62
N GLN A 73 -16.74 13.58 -4.29
CA GLN A 73 -16.40 13.17 -2.93
C GLN A 73 -14.99 12.58 -2.94
N ILE A 74 -14.00 13.44 -2.67
CA ILE A 74 -12.59 13.04 -2.61
C ILE A 74 -12.33 12.45 -1.22
N ALA A 75 -12.62 11.16 -1.07
CA ALA A 75 -12.40 10.43 0.17
C ALA A 75 -11.98 9.00 -0.17
N GLY A 76 -10.87 8.56 0.41
CA GLY A 76 -10.36 7.20 0.24
C GLY A 76 -11.16 6.18 1.06
N LEU A 77 -11.16 4.92 0.61
CA LEU A 77 -11.76 3.81 1.36
C LEU A 77 -11.09 3.63 2.73
N GLY A 78 -9.79 3.98 2.83
CA GLY A 78 -9.04 3.95 4.08
C GLY A 78 -9.53 4.93 5.16
N GLU A 79 -10.39 5.88 4.81
CA GLU A 79 -11.04 6.79 5.76
C GLU A 79 -12.32 6.19 6.39
N ILE A 80 -12.78 5.06 5.88
CA ILE A 80 -14.00 4.38 6.35
C ILE A 80 -13.60 3.39 7.46
N GLU A 81 -14.12 3.61 8.68
CA GLU A 81 -13.82 2.78 9.86
C GLU A 81 -14.03 1.26 9.60
N ALA A 82 -15.10 0.91 8.91
CA ALA A 82 -15.38 -0.49 8.57
C ALA A 82 -14.31 -1.11 7.65
N ILE A 83 -13.73 -0.33 6.74
CA ILE A 83 -12.63 -0.76 5.89
C ILE A 83 -11.34 -0.88 6.69
N GLN A 84 -11.04 0.09 7.57
CA GLN A 84 -9.91 0.02 8.48
C GLN A 84 -9.99 -1.25 9.35
N GLN A 85 -11.17 -1.57 9.86
CA GLN A 85 -11.38 -2.78 10.67
C GLN A 85 -11.09 -4.07 9.89
N ILE A 86 -11.42 -4.13 8.59
CA ILE A 86 -11.07 -5.28 7.74
C ILE A 86 -9.54 -5.49 7.70
N TYR A 87 -8.77 -4.42 7.51
CA TYR A 87 -7.30 -4.51 7.53
C TYR A 87 -6.77 -4.98 8.89
N VAL A 88 -7.34 -4.45 9.98
CA VAL A 88 -6.97 -4.87 11.35
C VAL A 88 -7.27 -6.35 11.55
N ASP A 89 -8.45 -6.82 11.14
CA ASP A 89 -8.86 -8.21 11.31
C ASP A 89 -8.01 -9.17 10.46
N HIS A 90 -7.68 -8.79 9.22
CA HIS A 90 -6.79 -9.57 8.37
C HIS A 90 -5.39 -9.64 8.98
N THR A 91 -4.84 -8.51 9.43
CA THR A 91 -3.53 -8.46 10.08
C THR A 91 -3.51 -9.33 11.34
N LYS A 92 -4.55 -9.22 12.18
CA LYS A 92 -4.70 -10.05 13.37
C LYS A 92 -4.75 -11.54 13.01
N THR A 93 -5.51 -11.90 11.98
CA THR A 93 -5.62 -13.29 11.51
C THR A 93 -4.25 -13.83 11.10
N VAL A 94 -3.45 -13.04 10.38
CA VAL A 94 -2.08 -13.42 10.01
C VAL A 94 -1.21 -13.59 11.25
N ILE A 95 -1.22 -12.63 12.17
CA ILE A 95 -0.47 -12.70 13.42
C ILE A 95 -0.85 -13.96 14.21
N ASP A 96 -2.16 -14.21 14.36
CA ASP A 96 -2.66 -15.39 15.07
C ASP A 96 -2.24 -16.71 14.36
N SER A 97 -2.13 -16.70 13.02
CA SER A 97 -1.69 -17.87 12.24
C SER A 97 -0.19 -18.16 12.36
N LEU A 98 0.60 -17.14 12.65
CA LEU A 98 2.03 -17.31 12.91
C LEU A 98 2.27 -18.08 14.23
N GLY A 99 1.25 -18.18 15.09
CA GLY A 99 1.32 -18.87 16.38
C GLY A 99 2.41 -18.28 17.26
N ASP A 100 2.94 -19.10 18.17
CA ASP A 100 4.08 -18.73 19.03
C ASP A 100 5.43 -18.59 18.26
N VAL A 101 5.38 -18.56 16.91
CA VAL A 101 6.58 -18.34 16.09
C VAL A 101 7.17 -16.95 16.34
N VAL A 102 6.33 -15.99 16.75
CA VAL A 102 6.83 -14.65 17.17
C VAL A 102 7.55 -14.72 18.51
N THR A 103 7.32 -15.78 19.30
CA THR A 103 8.09 -16.11 20.52
C THR A 103 9.04 -17.28 20.32
N ALA A 104 9.12 -17.86 19.12
CA ALA A 104 10.31 -18.55 18.74
C ALA A 104 11.40 -17.47 18.65
N GLU A 105 11.99 -17.14 19.83
CA GLU A 105 13.38 -16.76 19.85
C GLU A 105 14.03 -17.56 18.72
N ALA A 106 14.60 -16.87 17.73
CA ALA A 106 15.58 -17.51 16.90
C ALA A 106 16.69 -17.96 17.85
N LYS A 107 16.47 -19.07 18.51
CA LYS A 107 17.48 -19.96 19.00
C LYS A 107 18.12 -20.59 17.76
N ALA A 108 18.74 -19.76 16.94
CA ALA A 108 20.01 -20.15 16.37
C ALA A 108 20.76 -20.62 17.59
N SER A 109 21.07 -21.92 17.65
CA SER A 109 21.74 -22.51 18.77
C SER A 109 22.96 -21.66 19.09
N ALA A 110 22.79 -20.76 20.07
CA ALA A 110 23.83 -19.86 20.57
C ALA A 110 24.98 -20.64 21.23
N ASP A 111 24.87 -21.96 21.27
CA ASP A 111 25.89 -22.87 21.77
C ASP A 111 27.18 -22.88 20.94
N SER A 112 27.27 -22.09 19.85
CA SER A 112 28.47 -22.11 18.99
C SER A 112 29.17 -20.75 18.83
N VAL A 113 28.58 -19.62 19.30
CA VAL A 113 29.18 -18.30 19.14
C VAL A 113 29.48 -17.72 20.53
N SER A 114 30.77 -17.47 20.80
CA SER A 114 31.22 -16.87 22.07
C SER A 114 30.78 -15.37 22.13
N ASP A 115 30.73 -14.83 23.34
CA ASP A 115 30.54 -13.39 23.49
C ASP A 115 31.63 -12.61 22.76
N GLY A 116 31.25 -11.57 22.04
CA GLY A 116 32.15 -10.75 21.24
C GLY A 116 31.44 -10.01 20.11
N ASP A 117 32.22 -9.22 19.39
CA ASP A 117 31.78 -8.50 18.21
C ASP A 117 32.25 -9.22 16.94
N TYR A 118 31.33 -9.40 16.01
CA TYR A 118 31.56 -10.11 14.76
C TYR A 118 31.10 -9.27 13.59
N MET A 119 31.77 -9.41 12.44
CA MET A 119 31.26 -8.86 11.18
C MET A 119 30.42 -9.94 10.51
N ALA A 120 29.12 -9.73 10.50
CA ALA A 120 28.15 -10.63 9.89
C ALA A 120 27.84 -10.20 8.45
N GLU A 121 27.75 -11.17 7.54
CA GLU A 121 27.29 -10.94 6.20
C GLU A 121 25.78 -10.72 6.22
N PHE A 122 25.33 -9.62 5.60
CA PHE A 122 23.93 -9.22 5.55
C PHE A 122 23.47 -9.21 4.10
N ASN A 123 22.79 -10.29 3.71
CA ASN A 123 22.25 -10.44 2.36
C ASN A 123 20.77 -10.00 2.31
N THR A 124 20.43 -9.21 1.30
CA THR A 124 19.07 -8.81 1.02
C THR A 124 18.61 -9.43 -0.30
N ASP A 125 17.33 -9.69 -0.44
CA ASP A 125 16.69 -10.24 -1.64
C ASP A 125 16.47 -9.21 -2.74
N SER A 126 16.75 -7.95 -2.49
CA SER A 126 16.55 -6.83 -3.43
C SER A 126 17.84 -6.08 -3.72
N SER A 127 18.18 -5.98 -5.00
CA SER A 127 19.30 -5.15 -5.47
C SER A 127 19.10 -3.65 -5.30
N MET A 128 17.88 -3.22 -4.95
CA MET A 128 17.55 -1.81 -4.65
C MET A 128 17.69 -1.50 -3.15
N PHE A 129 17.92 -2.51 -2.34
CA PHE A 129 18.02 -2.36 -0.90
C PHE A 129 19.50 -2.23 -0.48
N HIS A 130 19.91 -1.01 -0.20
CA HIS A 130 21.26 -0.67 0.21
C HIS A 130 21.37 -0.60 1.72
N ALA A 131 21.88 -1.68 2.33
CA ALA A 131 22.16 -1.73 3.76
C ALA A 131 23.66 -1.80 4.00
N ASN A 132 24.16 -1.09 5.03
CA ASN A 132 25.55 -1.15 5.46
C ASN A 132 26.58 -0.90 4.34
N GLU A 133 26.29 -0.03 3.37
CA GLU A 133 27.19 0.26 2.25
C GLU A 133 28.62 0.67 2.69
N ALA A 134 28.73 1.39 3.81
CA ALA A 134 30.02 1.79 4.37
C ALA A 134 30.88 0.62 4.85
N TYR A 135 30.32 -0.58 4.93
CA TYR A 135 30.96 -1.81 5.41
C TYR A 135 30.79 -2.97 4.42
N ASP A 136 30.72 -2.67 3.13
CA ASP A 136 30.56 -3.66 2.06
C ASP A 136 29.39 -4.63 2.28
N GLY A 137 28.26 -4.10 2.79
CA GLY A 137 27.04 -4.90 3.07
C GLY A 137 27.14 -5.76 4.32
N ARG A 138 28.14 -5.60 5.17
CA ARG A 138 28.29 -6.34 6.42
C ARG A 138 27.71 -5.57 7.59
N GLY A 139 27.07 -6.28 8.52
CA GLY A 139 26.57 -5.72 9.78
C GLY A 139 27.45 -6.09 10.97
N LEU A 140 27.48 -5.23 11.98
CA LEU A 140 28.08 -5.56 13.25
C LEU A 140 27.11 -6.44 14.05
N LEU A 141 27.50 -7.68 14.36
CA LEU A 141 26.78 -8.60 15.23
C LEU A 141 27.49 -8.61 16.59
N THR A 142 26.82 -8.11 17.61
CA THR A 142 27.28 -8.22 19.00
C THR A 142 26.62 -9.42 19.69
N VAL A 143 27.42 -10.27 20.27
CA VAL A 143 26.96 -11.40 21.11
C VAL A 143 27.34 -11.14 22.54
N GLU A 144 26.36 -11.14 23.44
CA GLU A 144 26.57 -10.87 24.86
C GLU A 144 25.64 -11.79 25.68
N ASN A 145 26.23 -12.66 26.51
CA ASN A 145 25.51 -13.66 27.31
C ASN A 145 24.54 -14.54 26.49
N GLY A 146 24.90 -14.84 25.24
CA GLY A 146 24.06 -15.63 24.32
C GLY A 146 22.95 -14.82 23.63
N GLU A 147 22.83 -13.54 23.90
CA GLU A 147 21.96 -12.62 23.17
C GLU A 147 22.70 -12.04 21.96
N MET A 148 22.04 -11.99 20.81
CA MET A 148 22.63 -11.53 19.56
C MET A 148 21.93 -10.24 19.10
N THR A 149 22.71 -9.19 18.89
CA THR A 149 22.22 -7.92 18.35
C THR A 149 22.92 -7.60 17.04
N LEU A 150 22.17 -7.49 15.94
CA LEU A 150 22.70 -7.09 14.65
C LEU A 150 22.43 -5.59 14.42
N HIS A 151 23.51 -4.84 14.22
CA HIS A 151 23.42 -3.42 13.88
C HIS A 151 23.36 -3.25 12.36
N VAL A 152 22.26 -2.64 11.89
CA VAL A 152 22.02 -2.39 10.48
C VAL A 152 21.89 -0.89 10.25
N SER A 153 22.65 -0.36 9.29
CA SER A 153 22.56 1.04 8.84
C SER A 153 21.91 1.10 7.46
N MET A 154 20.88 1.93 7.33
CA MET A 154 20.16 2.12 6.08
C MET A 154 20.16 3.60 5.68
N PRO A 155 20.47 3.91 4.41
CA PRO A 155 20.47 5.30 3.92
C PRO A 155 19.03 5.84 3.77
N SER A 156 18.03 4.98 3.59
CA SER A 156 16.64 5.37 3.41
C SER A 156 15.93 5.59 4.75
N LYS A 157 15.31 6.75 4.89
CA LYS A 157 14.44 7.10 6.04
C LYS A 157 13.00 6.57 5.90
N ASN A 158 12.67 5.99 4.73
CA ASN A 158 11.32 5.52 4.42
C ASN A 158 11.11 4.05 4.79
N ILE A 159 12.17 3.34 5.11
CA ILE A 159 12.09 1.95 5.57
C ILE A 159 11.88 1.96 7.08
N VAL A 160 10.72 1.53 7.51
CA VAL A 160 10.32 1.55 8.94
C VAL A 160 10.23 0.15 9.55
N ASN A 161 10.23 -0.89 8.72
CA ASN A 161 10.18 -2.30 9.16
C ASN A 161 11.15 -3.14 8.36
N LEU A 162 11.76 -4.11 9.02
CA LEU A 162 12.57 -5.16 8.42
C LEU A 162 12.01 -6.52 8.83
N PHE A 163 11.85 -7.41 7.86
CA PHE A 163 11.53 -8.80 8.12
C PHE A 163 12.85 -9.59 8.22
N VAL A 164 13.01 -10.34 9.29
CA VAL A 164 14.17 -11.21 9.50
C VAL A 164 13.81 -12.63 9.11
N GLY A 165 14.27 -13.07 7.96
CA GLY A 165 13.94 -14.39 7.40
C GLY A 165 14.20 -14.43 5.91
N LYS A 166 13.77 -15.49 5.27
CA LYS A 166 13.82 -15.57 3.80
C LYS A 166 12.61 -14.90 3.17
N ALA A 167 12.77 -14.35 1.95
CA ALA A 167 11.67 -13.71 1.22
C ALA A 167 10.46 -14.64 1.00
N GLU A 168 10.71 -15.96 0.91
CA GLU A 168 9.68 -16.99 0.79
C GLU A 168 8.85 -17.20 2.07
N ASP A 169 9.33 -16.67 3.20
CA ASP A 169 8.70 -16.77 4.52
C ASP A 169 8.05 -15.43 4.97
N ALA A 170 8.12 -14.37 4.13
CA ALA A 170 7.63 -13.03 4.42
C ALA A 170 6.15 -12.81 4.06
#